data_883c8645b68f96372fc7d6064a551aba
#
_entry.id   883c8645b68f96372fc7d6064a551aba
#
_cell.length_a   1.000
_cell.length_b   1.000
_cell.length_c   1.000
_cell.angle_alpha   90.00
_cell.angle_beta   90.00
_cell.angle_gamma   90.00
#
_symmetry.space_group_name_H-M   'P 1'
#
loop_
_entity.id
_entity.type
_entity.pdbx_description
1 polymer ?
#
loop_
_entity_poly.entity_id
_entity_poly.type
_entity_poly.pdbx_seq_one_letter_code
_entity_poly.pdbx_strand_id
1 'polypeptide(L)'
;MAVRILVVDDELLVLESLESYLKGAGYQVAVASSAREALDQARGASFDVALLDMKMPEMDGFQVAAVLRQVQPALRIVVFTGYASLEAEARAAQLNFYEYLPKSNWYDLLLPTLERVMREPETPMPKQRPVDLEQAANEYVAEGKWELAAMALEQAARIAEFLHDWRGAARLYERACELTQRARGVSLDTQRLRELSECAYRIADEEATA
;
A
#
# COMPACT_ATOMS: atom_id res chain seq x y z
N MET A 1 -14.27 22.70 8.17
CA MET A 1 -13.94 22.30 6.77
C MET A 1 -14.66 20.99 6.49
N ALA A 2 -15.09 20.74 5.26
CA ALA A 2 -15.71 19.46 4.92
C ALA A 2 -14.61 18.38 4.83
N VAL A 3 -14.85 17.22 5.46
CA VAL A 3 -13.92 16.08 5.45
C VAL A 3 -13.84 15.50 4.03
N ARG A 4 -12.62 15.27 3.55
CA ARG A 4 -12.34 14.75 2.21
C ARG A 4 -11.90 13.30 2.30
N ILE A 5 -12.61 12.44 1.59
CA ILE A 5 -12.38 10.98 1.59
C ILE A 5 -11.94 10.54 0.19
N LEU A 6 -10.87 9.77 0.13
CA LEU A 6 -10.44 9.04 -1.06
C LEU A 6 -10.90 7.59 -0.93
N VAL A 7 -11.67 7.10 -1.90
CA VAL A 7 -12.11 5.70 -1.95
C VAL A 7 -11.35 5.02 -3.07
N VAL A 8 -10.67 3.92 -2.77
CA VAL A 8 -9.84 3.17 -3.71
C VAL A 8 -10.28 1.71 -3.75
N ASP A 9 -10.81 1.28 -4.90
CA ASP A 9 -11.37 -0.06 -5.11
C ASP A 9 -11.43 -0.34 -6.61
N ASP A 10 -11.11 -1.54 -7.08
CA ASP A 10 -11.19 -1.88 -8.49
C ASP A 10 -12.61 -2.22 -8.96
N GLU A 11 -13.54 -2.42 -8.04
CA GLU A 11 -14.94 -2.68 -8.32
C GLU A 11 -15.74 -1.38 -8.48
N LEU A 12 -16.11 -1.00 -9.72
CA LEU A 12 -16.84 0.24 -10.01
C LEU A 12 -18.16 0.35 -9.24
N LEU A 13 -18.90 -0.75 -9.06
CA LEU A 13 -20.16 -0.75 -8.31
C LEU A 13 -19.96 -0.42 -6.82
N VAL A 14 -18.83 -0.83 -6.26
CA VAL A 14 -18.44 -0.50 -4.88
C VAL A 14 -18.13 0.99 -4.79
N LEU A 15 -17.34 1.52 -5.73
CA LEU A 15 -17.01 2.94 -5.80
C LEU A 15 -18.27 3.82 -5.90
N GLU A 16 -19.18 3.51 -6.82
CA GLU A 16 -20.45 4.26 -7.00
C GLU A 16 -21.31 4.23 -5.75
N SER A 17 -21.43 3.07 -5.09
CA SER A 17 -22.21 2.88 -3.89
C SER A 17 -21.65 3.71 -2.72
N LEU A 18 -20.33 3.61 -2.48
CA LEU A 18 -19.65 4.36 -1.43
C LEU A 18 -19.66 5.87 -1.69
N GLU A 19 -19.42 6.27 -2.94
CA GLU A 19 -19.46 7.69 -3.31
C GLU A 19 -20.82 8.30 -3.04
N SER A 20 -21.90 7.64 -3.50
CA SER A 20 -23.27 8.10 -3.29
C SER A 20 -23.62 8.18 -1.81
N TYR A 21 -23.28 7.15 -1.04
CA TYR A 21 -23.57 7.08 0.39
C TYR A 21 -22.83 8.16 1.19
N LEU A 22 -21.53 8.31 0.95
CA LEU A 22 -20.69 9.27 1.66
C LEU A 22 -21.03 10.72 1.29
N LYS A 23 -21.33 11.01 0.01
CA LYS A 23 -21.82 12.32 -0.42
C LYS A 23 -23.17 12.65 0.22
N GLY A 24 -24.07 11.66 0.32
CA GLY A 24 -25.34 11.81 1.05
C GLY A 24 -25.17 12.13 2.53
N ALA A 25 -24.07 11.66 3.14
CA ALA A 25 -23.70 11.97 4.53
C ALA A 25 -22.92 13.30 4.69
N GLY A 26 -22.67 14.04 3.60
CA GLY A 26 -22.03 15.37 3.64
C GLY A 26 -20.50 15.38 3.50
N TYR A 27 -19.88 14.26 3.14
CA TYR A 27 -18.46 14.20 2.87
C TYR A 27 -18.12 14.65 1.44
N GLN A 28 -16.91 15.17 1.25
CA GLN A 28 -16.32 15.33 -0.07
C GLN A 28 -15.62 14.03 -0.45
N VAL A 29 -16.00 13.45 -1.58
CA VAL A 29 -15.52 12.13 -1.97
C VAL A 29 -14.87 12.20 -3.33
N ALA A 30 -13.68 11.60 -3.42
CA ALA A 30 -13.03 11.26 -4.66
C ALA A 30 -12.88 9.74 -4.74
N VAL A 31 -13.06 9.17 -5.91
CA VAL A 31 -12.97 7.72 -6.15
C VAL A 31 -11.80 7.43 -7.09
N ALA A 32 -11.16 6.31 -6.88
CA ALA A 32 -10.07 5.83 -7.72
C ALA A 32 -10.24 4.32 -7.97
N SER A 33 -10.23 3.92 -9.22
CA SER A 33 -10.37 2.52 -9.63
C SER A 33 -9.05 1.77 -9.74
N SER A 34 -7.94 2.45 -9.46
CA SER A 34 -6.60 1.89 -9.50
C SER A 34 -5.64 2.61 -8.55
N ALA A 35 -4.54 1.96 -8.23
CA ALA A 35 -3.46 2.53 -7.46
C ALA A 35 -2.90 3.82 -8.09
N ARG A 36 -2.74 3.83 -9.42
CA ARG A 36 -2.24 4.98 -10.17
C ARG A 36 -3.18 6.18 -10.01
N GLU A 37 -4.47 5.97 -10.24
CA GLU A 37 -5.47 7.02 -10.10
C GLU A 37 -5.51 7.59 -8.68
N ALA A 38 -5.45 6.71 -7.66
CA ALA A 38 -5.40 7.11 -6.26
C ALA A 38 -4.20 8.03 -5.96
N LEU A 39 -3.02 7.69 -6.48
CA LEU A 39 -1.82 8.49 -6.29
C LEU A 39 -1.85 9.82 -7.02
N ASP A 40 -2.36 9.86 -8.26
CA ASP A 40 -2.49 11.08 -9.03
C ASP A 40 -3.46 12.06 -8.33
N GLN A 41 -4.56 11.55 -7.79
CA GLN A 41 -5.48 12.34 -6.98
C GLN A 41 -4.84 12.83 -5.67
N ALA A 42 -4.08 11.97 -4.98
CA ALA A 42 -3.41 12.34 -3.74
C ALA A 42 -2.27 13.37 -3.95
N ARG A 43 -1.67 13.43 -5.13
CA ARG A 43 -0.72 14.48 -5.49
C ARG A 43 -1.39 15.82 -5.78
N GLY A 44 -2.61 15.79 -6.33
CA GLY A 44 -3.37 16.97 -6.72
C GLY A 44 -4.22 17.59 -5.61
N ALA A 45 -4.56 16.84 -4.58
CA ALA A 45 -5.47 17.25 -3.51
C ALA A 45 -5.17 16.53 -2.19
N SER A 46 -5.40 17.23 -1.06
CA SER A 46 -5.26 16.62 0.26
C SER A 46 -6.54 15.87 0.66
N PHE A 47 -6.39 14.74 1.32
CA PHE A 47 -7.46 13.92 1.88
C PHE A 47 -7.25 13.71 3.38
N ASP A 48 -8.36 13.59 4.12
CA ASP A 48 -8.34 13.32 5.56
C ASP A 48 -8.34 11.82 5.84
N VAL A 49 -9.08 11.05 5.02
CA VAL A 49 -9.22 9.61 5.13
C VAL A 49 -9.13 8.96 3.75
N ALA A 50 -8.50 7.80 3.67
CA ALA A 50 -8.61 6.89 2.53
C ALA A 50 -9.30 5.60 2.97
N LEU A 51 -10.34 5.20 2.22
CA LEU A 51 -10.90 3.85 2.25
C LEU A 51 -10.21 3.04 1.17
N LEU A 52 -9.54 1.98 1.54
CA LEU A 52 -8.65 1.28 0.62
C LEU A 52 -8.95 -0.21 0.57
N ASP A 53 -9.31 -0.72 -0.60
CA ASP A 53 -9.35 -2.16 -0.79
C ASP A 53 -7.93 -2.75 -0.79
N MET A 54 -7.82 -3.90 -0.17
CA MET A 54 -6.55 -4.62 -0.06
C MET A 54 -6.26 -5.51 -1.26
N LYS A 55 -7.27 -5.80 -2.08
CA LYS A 55 -7.15 -6.78 -3.16
C LYS A 55 -7.46 -6.15 -4.51
N MET A 56 -6.45 -5.56 -5.11
CA MET A 56 -6.54 -4.96 -6.45
C MET A 56 -5.57 -5.66 -7.43
N PRO A 57 -5.87 -5.71 -8.74
CA PRO A 57 -5.10 -6.49 -9.71
C PRO A 57 -3.65 -6.07 -9.90
N GLU A 58 -3.38 -4.75 -9.90
CA GLU A 58 -2.06 -4.21 -10.28
C GLU A 58 -1.11 -4.07 -9.07
N MET A 59 -1.66 -3.69 -7.93
CA MET A 59 -0.91 -3.41 -6.72
C MET A 59 -1.79 -3.75 -5.52
N ASP A 60 -1.25 -4.48 -4.55
CA ASP A 60 -2.01 -4.75 -3.34
C ASP A 60 -2.22 -3.47 -2.51
N GLY A 61 -3.31 -3.42 -1.75
CA GLY A 61 -3.65 -2.24 -0.97
C GLY A 61 -2.58 -1.83 0.05
N PHE A 62 -1.74 -2.76 0.52
CA PHE A 62 -0.63 -2.45 1.42
C PHE A 62 0.41 -1.57 0.73
N GLN A 63 0.73 -1.87 -0.53
CA GLN A 63 1.66 -1.10 -1.36
C GLN A 63 1.08 0.29 -1.66
N VAL A 64 -0.20 0.35 -2.03
CA VAL A 64 -0.91 1.63 -2.24
C VAL A 64 -0.88 2.48 -0.98
N ALA A 65 -1.18 1.89 0.18
CA ALA A 65 -1.12 2.58 1.47
C ALA A 65 0.26 3.15 1.79
N ALA A 66 1.32 2.38 1.52
CA ALA A 66 2.69 2.82 1.74
C ALA A 66 3.02 4.06 0.90
N VAL A 67 2.63 4.05 -0.39
CA VAL A 67 2.89 5.19 -1.30
C VAL A 67 1.99 6.39 -0.98
N LEU A 68 0.71 6.18 -0.67
CA LEU A 68 -0.18 7.26 -0.24
C LEU A 68 0.34 8.00 0.98
N ARG A 69 0.93 7.27 1.95
CA ARG A 69 1.56 7.87 3.12
C ARG A 69 2.83 8.65 2.83
N GLN A 70 3.59 8.27 1.79
CA GLN A 70 4.73 9.07 1.34
C GLN A 70 4.28 10.43 0.80
N VAL A 71 3.15 10.44 0.07
CA VAL A 71 2.59 11.66 -0.52
C VAL A 71 1.84 12.49 0.53
N GLN A 72 1.09 11.84 1.41
CA GLN A 72 0.28 12.48 2.45
C GLN A 72 0.48 11.78 3.80
N PRO A 73 1.50 12.18 4.59
CA PRO A 73 1.83 11.52 5.87
C PRO A 73 0.72 11.59 6.92
N ALA A 74 -0.17 12.60 6.85
CA ALA A 74 -1.31 12.77 7.76
C ALA A 74 -2.57 11.99 7.34
N LEU A 75 -2.55 11.34 6.16
CA LEU A 75 -3.69 10.59 5.63
C LEU A 75 -4.02 9.38 6.52
N ARG A 76 -5.23 9.33 7.03
CA ARG A 76 -5.74 8.21 7.80
C ARG A 76 -6.24 7.13 6.86
N ILE A 77 -5.70 5.92 6.94
CA ILE A 77 -6.06 4.82 6.06
C ILE A 77 -6.94 3.83 6.81
N VAL A 78 -8.13 3.59 6.28
CA VAL A 78 -9.09 2.58 6.71
C VAL A 78 -9.09 1.48 5.66
N VAL A 79 -8.80 0.26 6.09
CA VAL A 79 -8.88 -0.91 5.21
C VAL A 79 -10.34 -1.27 4.98
N PHE A 80 -10.74 -1.36 3.72
CA PHE A 80 -12.08 -1.70 3.31
C PHE A 80 -12.04 -2.90 2.37
N THR A 81 -12.30 -4.11 2.88
CA THR A 81 -12.07 -5.33 2.09
C THR A 81 -13.09 -6.42 2.36
N GLY A 82 -13.37 -7.22 1.33
CA GLY A 82 -14.19 -8.42 1.43
C GLY A 82 -13.47 -9.63 2.04
N TYR A 83 -12.15 -9.53 2.24
CA TYR A 83 -11.32 -10.62 2.73
C TYR A 83 -10.91 -10.39 4.18
N ALA A 84 -11.71 -10.92 5.11
CA ALA A 84 -11.33 -11.07 6.50
C ALA A 84 -10.46 -12.33 6.65
N SER A 85 -9.13 -12.19 6.58
CA SER A 85 -8.22 -13.23 7.02
C SER A 85 -7.43 -12.73 8.23
N LEU A 86 -7.16 -13.61 9.18
CA LEU A 86 -6.30 -13.32 10.33
C LEU A 86 -4.93 -12.78 9.89
N GLU A 87 -4.45 -13.18 8.71
CA GLU A 87 -3.20 -12.69 8.12
C GLU A 87 -3.32 -11.25 7.64
N ALA A 88 -4.47 -10.87 7.06
CA ALA A 88 -4.72 -9.49 6.62
C ALA A 88 -4.87 -8.56 7.82
N GLU A 89 -5.54 -8.99 8.88
CA GLU A 89 -5.66 -8.24 10.13
C GLU A 89 -4.30 -8.06 10.83
N ALA A 90 -3.48 -9.11 10.89
CA ALA A 90 -2.15 -9.05 11.46
C ALA A 90 -1.21 -8.12 10.67
N ARG A 91 -1.27 -8.16 9.32
CA ARG A 91 -0.54 -7.22 8.46
C ARG A 91 -1.05 -5.79 8.60
N ALA A 92 -2.34 -5.59 8.68
CA ALA A 92 -2.95 -4.28 8.90
C ALA A 92 -2.49 -3.66 10.24
N ALA A 93 -2.41 -4.46 11.30
CA ALA A 93 -1.91 -4.02 12.60
C ALA A 93 -0.42 -3.62 12.56
N GLN A 94 0.41 -4.33 11.79
CA GLN A 94 1.83 -4.00 11.60
C GLN A 94 2.05 -2.70 10.81
N LEU A 95 1.11 -2.34 9.93
CA LEU A 95 1.19 -1.15 9.07
C LEU A 95 0.46 0.06 9.64
N ASN A 96 -0.01 0.00 10.91
CA ASN A 96 -0.68 1.10 11.60
C ASN A 96 -1.85 1.69 10.81
N PHE A 97 -2.69 0.84 10.19
CA PHE A 97 -3.97 1.30 9.68
C PHE A 97 -4.87 1.73 10.85
N TYR A 98 -5.68 2.76 10.62
CA TYR A 98 -6.56 3.25 11.65
C TYR A 98 -7.67 2.27 11.99
N GLU A 99 -8.17 1.53 10.99
CA GLU A 99 -9.30 0.64 11.17
C GLU A 99 -9.39 -0.38 10.04
N TYR A 100 -10.11 -1.45 10.31
CA TYR A 100 -10.49 -2.49 9.37
C TYR A 100 -12.02 -2.53 9.24
N LEU A 101 -12.54 -2.37 8.03
CA LEU A 101 -13.96 -2.37 7.73
C LEU A 101 -14.29 -3.47 6.70
N PRO A 102 -15.08 -4.50 7.08
CA PRO A 102 -15.46 -5.55 6.15
C PRO A 102 -16.50 -5.06 5.13
N LYS A 103 -16.31 -5.42 3.84
CA LYS A 103 -17.28 -5.12 2.76
C LYS A 103 -18.65 -5.77 2.96
N SER A 104 -18.78 -6.80 3.80
CA SER A 104 -20.04 -7.53 3.99
C SER A 104 -21.13 -6.76 4.74
N ASN A 105 -20.78 -5.87 5.63
CA ASN A 105 -21.71 -5.10 6.47
C ASN A 105 -21.30 -3.62 6.61
N TRP A 106 -20.67 -3.08 5.57
CA TRP A 106 -20.11 -1.74 5.59
C TRP A 106 -21.15 -0.63 5.85
N TYR A 107 -22.38 -0.85 5.41
CA TYR A 107 -23.42 0.18 5.45
C TYR A 107 -23.69 0.72 6.87
N ASP A 108 -23.74 -0.18 7.84
CA ASP A 108 -23.99 0.19 9.25
C ASP A 108 -22.72 0.66 9.97
N LEU A 109 -21.55 0.23 9.52
CA LEU A 109 -20.28 0.45 10.21
C LEU A 109 -19.50 1.66 9.68
N LEU A 110 -19.68 2.05 8.42
CA LEU A 110 -18.82 3.04 7.76
C LEU A 110 -18.85 4.41 8.44
N LEU A 111 -20.04 5.00 8.64
CA LEU A 111 -20.13 6.32 9.24
C LEU A 111 -19.63 6.36 10.69
N PRO A 112 -20.03 5.42 11.58
CA PRO A 112 -19.46 5.35 12.92
C PRO A 112 -17.92 5.19 12.92
N THR A 113 -17.37 4.38 12.00
CA THR A 113 -15.93 4.21 11.85
C THR A 113 -15.26 5.52 11.42
N LEU A 114 -15.76 6.20 10.41
CA LEU A 114 -15.21 7.47 9.96
C LEU A 114 -15.27 8.54 11.05
N GLU A 115 -16.39 8.66 11.77
CA GLU A 115 -16.52 9.59 12.89
C GLU A 115 -15.48 9.29 13.98
N ARG A 116 -15.23 8.02 14.31
CA ARG A 116 -14.22 7.62 15.28
C ARG A 116 -12.82 7.96 14.80
N VAL A 117 -12.48 7.58 13.58
CA VAL A 117 -11.18 7.86 12.96
C VAL A 117 -10.90 9.38 12.91
N MET A 118 -11.91 10.20 12.69
CA MET A 118 -11.76 11.66 12.64
C MET A 118 -11.68 12.32 14.03
N ARG A 119 -12.26 11.71 15.06
CA ARG A 119 -12.20 12.22 16.45
C ARG A 119 -10.91 11.88 17.17
N GLU A 120 -10.31 10.77 16.80
CA GLU A 120 -9.01 10.43 17.37
C GLU A 120 -8.03 11.55 17.02
N PRO A 121 -7.36 12.14 18.03
CA PRO A 121 -6.31 13.09 17.73
C PRO A 121 -5.41 12.44 16.71
N GLU A 122 -4.89 13.23 15.75
CA GLU A 122 -3.75 12.78 14.97
C GLU A 122 -2.78 12.20 15.99
N THR A 123 -2.88 10.89 16.22
CA THR A 123 -1.77 10.23 16.88
C THR A 123 -0.68 10.52 15.90
N PRO A 124 0.33 11.37 16.25
CA PRO A 124 1.47 11.47 15.38
C PRO A 124 1.86 10.02 15.30
N MET A 125 1.61 9.39 14.13
CA MET A 125 2.20 8.09 13.89
C MET A 125 3.59 8.24 14.47
N PRO A 126 4.02 7.40 15.41
CA PRO A 126 5.39 7.46 15.87
C PRO A 126 6.13 7.65 14.58
N LYS A 127 6.98 8.70 14.46
CA LYS A 127 7.63 9.14 13.21
C LYS A 127 8.28 7.96 12.51
N GLN A 128 7.49 6.96 12.29
CA GLN A 128 7.75 5.86 11.39
C GLN A 128 7.61 6.57 10.04
N ARG A 129 8.75 7.05 9.55
CA ARG A 129 9.03 7.18 8.15
C ARG A 129 8.18 6.13 7.43
N PRO A 130 7.57 6.44 6.26
CA PRO A 130 6.83 5.48 5.43
C PRO A 130 7.60 4.20 5.56
N VAL A 131 6.92 3.07 5.91
CA VAL A 131 7.63 1.87 6.38
C VAL A 131 8.77 1.70 5.43
N ASP A 132 9.95 2.10 5.90
CA ASP A 132 11.15 2.05 5.10
C ASP A 132 11.36 0.56 4.99
N LEU A 133 10.74 -0.01 3.95
CA LEU A 133 10.75 -1.46 3.73
C LEU A 133 12.18 -1.94 3.65
N GLU A 134 13.10 -1.06 3.25
CA GLU A 134 14.52 -1.31 3.31
C GLU A 134 15.04 -1.29 4.76
N GLN A 135 14.58 -0.37 5.60
CA GLN A 135 14.94 -0.34 7.01
C GLN A 135 14.36 -1.56 7.74
N ALA A 136 13.10 -1.90 7.50
CA ALA A 136 12.48 -3.11 8.04
C ALA A 136 13.24 -4.37 7.61
N ALA A 137 13.63 -4.44 6.34
CA ALA A 137 14.45 -5.54 5.84
C ALA A 137 15.81 -5.62 6.57
N ASN A 138 16.45 -4.49 6.85
CA ASN A 138 17.71 -4.46 7.60
C ASN A 138 17.54 -4.96 9.04
N GLU A 139 16.44 -4.60 9.69
CA GLU A 139 16.08 -5.07 11.04
C GLU A 139 15.84 -6.59 11.02
N TYR A 140 15.08 -7.11 10.04
CA TYR A 140 14.90 -8.56 9.87
C TYR A 140 16.19 -9.29 9.58
N VAL A 141 17.11 -8.70 8.80
CA VAL A 141 18.45 -9.27 8.56
C VAL A 141 19.24 -9.36 9.87
N ALA A 142 19.21 -8.33 10.71
CA ALA A 142 19.89 -8.31 12.00
C ALA A 142 19.34 -9.38 12.96
N GLU A 143 18.05 -9.70 12.84
CA GLU A 143 17.38 -10.76 13.62
C GLU A 143 17.53 -12.16 12.99
N GLY A 144 18.19 -12.31 11.85
CA GLY A 144 18.33 -13.57 11.13
C GLY A 144 17.07 -14.04 10.40
N LYS A 145 16.07 -13.18 10.24
CA LYS A 145 14.77 -13.46 9.59
C LYS A 145 14.85 -13.18 8.08
N TRP A 146 15.67 -13.97 7.38
CA TRP A 146 16.01 -13.75 5.96
C TRP A 146 14.82 -13.71 5.03
N GLU A 147 13.81 -14.58 5.23
CA GLU A 147 12.59 -14.63 4.42
C GLU A 147 11.76 -13.35 4.54
N LEU A 148 11.56 -12.85 5.76
CA LEU A 148 10.82 -11.61 6.00
C LEU A 148 11.55 -10.41 5.42
N ALA A 149 12.89 -10.41 5.51
CA ALA A 149 13.71 -9.38 4.90
C ALA A 149 13.58 -9.38 3.36
N ALA A 150 13.62 -10.56 2.74
CA ALA A 150 13.45 -10.71 1.29
C ALA A 150 12.07 -10.24 0.83
N MET A 151 11.01 -10.61 1.55
CA MET A 151 9.64 -10.18 1.27
C MET A 151 9.49 -8.65 1.36
N ALA A 152 10.08 -8.02 2.36
CA ALA A 152 10.06 -6.57 2.51
C ALA A 152 10.74 -5.86 1.34
N LEU A 153 11.90 -6.37 0.88
CA LEU A 153 12.60 -5.82 -0.29
C LEU A 153 11.86 -6.05 -1.60
N GLU A 154 11.21 -7.19 -1.78
CA GLU A 154 10.37 -7.43 -2.97
C GLU A 154 9.20 -6.44 -3.01
N GLN A 155 8.56 -6.16 -1.89
CA GLN A 155 7.51 -5.14 -1.82
C GLN A 155 8.04 -3.74 -2.14
N ALA A 156 9.21 -3.38 -1.61
CA ALA A 156 9.85 -2.11 -1.93
C ALA A 156 10.17 -1.99 -3.43
N ALA A 157 10.64 -3.08 -4.05
CA ALA A 157 10.94 -3.11 -5.48
C ALA A 157 9.69 -2.87 -6.35
N ARG A 158 8.57 -3.50 -6.02
CA ARG A 158 7.29 -3.28 -6.73
C ARG A 158 6.79 -1.84 -6.61
N ILE A 159 7.00 -1.21 -5.45
CA ILE A 159 6.69 0.22 -5.28
C ILE A 159 7.60 1.07 -6.17
N ALA A 160 8.89 0.76 -6.23
CA ALA A 160 9.83 1.47 -7.08
C ALA A 160 9.47 1.34 -8.58
N GLU A 161 9.09 0.14 -9.06
CA GLU A 161 8.56 -0.07 -10.42
C GLU A 161 7.35 0.82 -10.71
N PHE A 162 6.39 0.84 -9.79
CA PHE A 162 5.19 1.66 -9.94
C PHE A 162 5.51 3.16 -10.02
N LEU A 163 6.54 3.60 -9.30
CA LEU A 163 7.03 4.98 -9.32
C LEU A 163 7.98 5.27 -10.49
N HIS A 164 8.18 4.30 -11.40
CA HIS A 164 9.13 4.36 -12.51
C HIS A 164 10.61 4.53 -12.08
N ASP A 165 10.94 4.19 -10.83
CA ASP A 165 12.33 4.05 -10.39
C ASP A 165 12.86 2.64 -10.71
N TRP A 166 13.04 2.36 -11.99
CA TRP A 166 13.46 1.04 -12.49
C TRP A 166 14.84 0.61 -11.95
N ARG A 167 15.77 1.56 -11.78
CA ARG A 167 17.08 1.25 -11.18
C ARG A 167 16.98 0.95 -9.70
N GLY A 168 16.13 1.65 -8.98
CA GLY A 168 15.80 1.34 -7.58
C GLY A 168 15.17 -0.04 -7.45
N ALA A 169 14.15 -0.34 -8.27
CA ALA A 169 13.49 -1.63 -8.31
C ALA A 169 14.47 -2.78 -8.57
N ALA A 170 15.34 -2.64 -9.57
CA ALA A 170 16.32 -3.65 -9.92
C ALA A 170 17.25 -4.01 -8.74
N ARG A 171 17.80 -3.01 -8.06
CA ARG A 171 18.67 -3.21 -6.89
C ARG A 171 17.94 -3.89 -5.72
N LEU A 172 16.67 -3.55 -5.52
CA LEU A 172 15.87 -4.15 -4.46
C LEU A 172 15.54 -5.60 -4.75
N TYR A 173 15.21 -5.95 -6.01
CA TYR A 173 15.02 -7.35 -6.41
C TYR A 173 16.30 -8.17 -6.31
N GLU A 174 17.44 -7.61 -6.71
CA GLU A 174 18.74 -8.27 -6.57
C GLU A 174 19.04 -8.63 -5.12
N ARG A 175 18.86 -7.67 -4.23
CA ARG A 175 19.04 -7.87 -2.79
C ARG A 175 18.03 -8.86 -2.20
N ALA A 176 16.76 -8.82 -2.62
CA ALA A 176 15.74 -9.80 -2.22
C ALA A 176 16.11 -11.21 -2.67
N CYS A 177 16.66 -11.36 -3.90
CA CYS A 177 17.16 -12.61 -4.43
C CYS A 177 18.28 -13.19 -3.55
N GLU A 178 19.28 -12.38 -3.17
CA GLU A 178 20.37 -12.79 -2.29
C GLU A 178 19.86 -13.29 -0.94
N LEU A 179 18.92 -12.59 -0.32
CA LEU A 179 18.35 -12.98 0.96
C LEU A 179 17.49 -14.25 0.86
N THR A 180 16.72 -14.41 -0.23
CA THR A 180 15.94 -15.61 -0.48
C THR A 180 16.87 -16.81 -0.68
N GLN A 181 17.97 -16.63 -1.44
CA GLN A 181 18.97 -17.66 -1.63
C GLN A 181 19.65 -18.08 -0.32
N ARG A 182 19.88 -17.12 0.57
CA ARG A 182 20.45 -17.39 1.91
C ARG A 182 19.48 -18.15 2.81
N ALA A 183 18.16 -17.85 2.71
CA ALA A 183 17.13 -18.49 3.50
C ALA A 183 16.80 -19.91 3.06
N ARG A 184 16.67 -20.13 1.76
CA ARG A 184 16.11 -21.36 1.17
C ARG A 184 17.02 -22.05 0.16
N GLY A 185 18.18 -21.47 -0.15
CA GLY A 185 19.03 -21.91 -1.26
C GLY A 185 18.49 -21.46 -2.63
N VAL A 186 19.00 -22.07 -3.69
CA VAL A 186 18.55 -21.77 -5.06
C VAL A 186 17.17 -22.40 -5.27
N SER A 187 16.16 -21.59 -5.58
CA SER A 187 14.77 -21.99 -5.74
C SER A 187 14.14 -21.27 -6.94
N LEU A 188 12.90 -21.64 -7.30
CA LEU A 188 12.13 -20.93 -8.32
C LEU A 188 11.91 -19.45 -7.93
N ASP A 189 11.77 -19.15 -6.65
CA ASP A 189 11.63 -17.77 -6.17
C ASP A 189 12.89 -16.95 -6.40
N THR A 190 14.09 -17.52 -6.17
CA THR A 190 15.36 -16.85 -6.47
C THR A 190 15.55 -16.61 -7.96
N GLN A 191 15.13 -17.55 -8.81
CA GLN A 191 15.17 -17.39 -10.26
C GLN A 191 14.23 -16.27 -10.72
N ARG A 192 12.99 -16.27 -10.23
CA ARG A 192 12.01 -15.21 -10.53
C ARG A 192 12.49 -13.81 -10.13
N LEU A 193 13.04 -13.66 -8.93
CA LEU A 193 13.56 -12.38 -8.45
C LEU A 193 14.74 -11.88 -9.29
N ARG A 194 15.59 -12.80 -9.78
CA ARG A 194 16.70 -12.46 -10.70
C ARG A 194 16.18 -11.98 -12.04
N GLU A 195 15.20 -12.67 -12.63
CA GLU A 195 14.56 -12.27 -13.87
C GLU A 195 13.90 -10.89 -13.77
N LEU A 196 13.24 -10.60 -12.64
CA LEU A 196 12.65 -9.28 -12.34
C LEU A 196 13.73 -8.20 -12.26
N SER A 197 14.83 -8.45 -11.57
CA SER A 197 15.95 -7.50 -11.49
C SER A 197 16.53 -7.20 -12.86
N GLU A 198 16.82 -8.22 -13.68
CA GLU A 198 17.37 -8.07 -15.04
C GLU A 198 16.40 -7.29 -15.95
N CYS A 199 15.10 -7.56 -15.83
CA CYS A 199 14.06 -6.84 -16.58
C CYS A 199 14.02 -5.35 -16.20
N ALA A 200 14.07 -5.04 -14.91
CA ALA A 200 14.04 -3.67 -14.42
C ALA A 200 15.30 -2.88 -14.84
N TYR A 201 16.50 -3.49 -14.81
CA TYR A 201 17.70 -2.85 -15.35
C TYR A 201 17.58 -2.53 -16.83
N ARG A 202 17.05 -3.47 -17.63
CA ARG A 202 16.87 -3.26 -19.07
C ARG A 202 15.93 -2.08 -19.36
N ILE A 203 14.79 -1.99 -18.67
CA ILE A 203 13.86 -0.87 -18.83
C ILE A 203 14.53 0.46 -18.44
N ALA A 204 15.26 0.48 -17.32
CA ALA A 204 16.00 1.66 -16.88
C ALA A 204 17.03 2.17 -17.91
N ASP A 205 17.68 1.25 -18.63
CA ASP A 205 18.66 1.60 -19.65
C ASP A 205 17.99 2.07 -20.93
N GLU A 206 16.83 1.50 -21.31
CA GLU A 206 16.01 1.94 -22.44
C GLU A 206 15.46 3.36 -22.22
N GLU A 207 14.93 3.67 -21.02
CA GLU A 207 14.45 5.02 -20.69
C GLU A 207 15.57 6.07 -20.62
N ALA A 208 16.78 5.67 -20.24
CA ALA A 208 17.93 6.59 -20.18
C ALA A 208 18.48 6.96 -21.58
N THR A 209 18.11 6.19 -22.61
CA THR A 209 18.57 6.38 -24.00
C THR A 209 17.50 7.02 -24.91
N ALA A 210 16.28 7.20 -24.42
CA ALA A 210 15.13 7.83 -25.10
C ALA A 210 15.03 9.32 -24.80
#